data_81a511db323a414c8963f37d05caef98
#
_entry.id   81a511db323a414c8963f37d05caef98
#
_cell.length_a   1.000
_cell.length_b   1.000
_cell.length_c   1.000
_cell.angle_alpha   90.00
_cell.angle_beta   90.00
_cell.angle_gamma   90.00
#
_symmetry.space_group_name_H-M   'P 1'
#
loop_
_entity.id
_entity.type
_entity.pdbx_description
1 polymer ?
#
loop_
_entity_poly.entity_id
_entity_poly.type
_entity_poly.pdbx_seq_one_letter_code
_entity_poly.pdbx_strand_id
1 'polypeptide(L)'
;VFFSDRKQPEALDFMLQKPTLAELGQLSKTHLFLMDIGIWILSDRAVEVLMKRSLKEGTNDINYYDLYSDYGLALGEHPKTEDEEINQLSVAILPLPGGEFYHYGTSHELISSTLAIQDKVRDQRRIMHRKVKPNPAIFIQNSSTQVSLCADNANLWIENSHVGEGWHLGSRQIITGVPENQWNINLPDGICIDVVPFGDNAFVARPYGLDDVFKGALKNETTTYLNIPFSQWMQERALTWEDINGRTDDLQSASIFPVTASVENLGILIRWMISEPQLEEGKQLWLKAEKVSADEISARANLKRLYEQRSAYRRSNWKGLADNYEKSVFYQLDLQDAAKEFVRFDLATPDILKEDAAPMVRIHNRMLRGRIMKLHGDSNYKEEEQSAFQLLRDGLLGAMPSRKNQP
;
A
#
# COMPACT_ATOMS: atom_id res chain seq x y z
N VAL A 1 18.25 -9.53 12.66
CA VAL A 1 19.19 -8.65 13.37
C VAL A 1 20.55 -9.31 13.42
N PHE A 2 21.57 -8.62 12.93
CA PHE A 2 22.97 -9.08 12.90
C PHE A 2 23.70 -8.59 14.14
N PHE A 3 24.47 -9.45 14.75
CA PHE A 3 25.29 -9.14 15.92
C PHE A 3 26.77 -9.31 15.59
N SER A 4 27.57 -8.35 16.04
CA SER A 4 29.04 -8.40 15.92
C SER A 4 29.71 -8.10 17.26
N ASP A 5 30.91 -8.67 17.45
CA ASP A 5 31.76 -8.27 18.56
C ASP A 5 32.16 -6.79 18.42
N ARG A 6 32.17 -6.06 19.52
CA ARG A 6 32.54 -4.63 19.53
C ARG A 6 33.97 -4.35 19.05
N LYS A 7 34.84 -5.35 19.09
CA LYS A 7 36.23 -5.27 18.64
C LYS A 7 36.37 -5.54 17.14
N GLN A 8 35.40 -6.25 16.57
CA GLN A 8 35.37 -6.63 15.15
C GLN A 8 33.99 -6.34 14.54
N PRO A 9 33.60 -5.07 14.42
CA PRO A 9 32.23 -4.70 14.06
C PRO A 9 31.83 -5.11 12.63
N GLU A 10 32.77 -5.42 11.76
CA GLU A 10 32.55 -5.85 10.38
C GLU A 10 32.35 -7.36 10.24
N ALA A 11 32.73 -8.14 11.24
CA ALA A 11 32.54 -9.58 11.25
C ALA A 11 31.19 -9.95 11.89
N LEU A 12 30.44 -10.83 11.24
CA LEU A 12 29.22 -11.35 11.80
C LEU A 12 29.57 -12.39 12.87
N ASP A 13 29.13 -12.15 14.11
CA ASP A 13 29.24 -13.13 15.18
C ASP A 13 28.09 -14.16 15.07
N PHE A 14 26.86 -13.68 15.05
CA PHE A 14 25.65 -14.48 14.79
C PHE A 14 24.48 -13.59 14.35
N MET A 15 23.43 -14.24 13.85
CA MET A 15 22.17 -13.62 13.51
C MET A 15 21.03 -14.12 14.41
N LEU A 16 20.05 -13.26 14.70
CA LEU A 16 18.77 -13.65 15.30
C LEU A 16 17.62 -13.11 14.45
N GLN A 17 16.59 -13.93 14.27
CA GLN A 17 15.36 -13.50 13.62
C GLN A 17 14.35 -13.05 14.67
N LYS A 18 13.88 -11.79 14.53
CA LYS A 18 12.86 -11.20 15.42
C LYS A 18 13.11 -11.39 16.91
N PRO A 19 14.33 -11.10 17.42
CA PRO A 19 14.61 -11.22 18.84
C PRO A 19 13.69 -10.29 19.64
N THR A 20 13.36 -10.68 20.85
CA THR A 20 12.58 -9.86 21.77
C THR A 20 13.38 -8.65 22.25
N LEU A 21 12.69 -7.59 22.68
CA LEU A 21 13.36 -6.40 23.26
C LEU A 21 14.22 -6.75 24.48
N ALA A 22 13.83 -7.75 25.26
CA ALA A 22 14.59 -8.22 26.40
C ALA A 22 15.91 -8.87 25.97
N GLU A 23 15.89 -9.73 24.96
CA GLU A 23 17.09 -10.35 24.36
C GLU A 23 18.02 -9.29 23.75
N LEU A 24 17.47 -8.32 22.98
CA LEU A 24 18.24 -7.19 22.44
C LEU A 24 18.90 -6.39 23.57
N GLY A 25 18.18 -6.09 24.64
CA GLY A 25 18.69 -5.38 25.80
C GLY A 25 19.81 -6.12 26.53
N GLN A 26 19.80 -7.45 26.54
CA GLN A 26 20.91 -8.26 27.10
C GLN A 26 22.11 -8.27 26.16
N LEU A 27 21.91 -8.58 24.89
CA LEU A 27 22.96 -8.73 23.89
C LEU A 27 23.67 -7.40 23.59
N SER A 28 22.95 -6.28 23.63
CA SER A 28 23.54 -4.95 23.43
C SER A 28 24.59 -4.55 24.47
N LYS A 29 24.68 -5.27 25.59
CA LYS A 29 25.75 -5.03 26.61
C LYS A 29 27.11 -5.50 26.11
N THR A 30 27.17 -6.51 25.27
CA THR A 30 28.39 -7.18 24.81
C THR A 30 28.62 -7.04 23.31
N HIS A 31 27.57 -6.94 22.51
CA HIS A 31 27.61 -6.88 21.05
C HIS A 31 27.14 -5.52 20.52
N LEU A 32 27.57 -5.20 19.32
CA LEU A 32 26.88 -4.26 18.44
C LEU A 32 25.80 -5.03 17.70
N PHE A 33 24.68 -4.37 17.39
CA PHE A 33 23.68 -4.96 16.51
C PHE A 33 23.27 -3.99 15.41
N LEU A 34 22.97 -4.55 14.25
CA LEU A 34 22.49 -3.84 13.08
C LEU A 34 21.19 -4.49 12.61
N MET A 35 20.25 -3.63 12.23
CA MET A 35 19.01 -4.08 11.61
C MET A 35 19.29 -4.42 10.14
N ASP A 36 18.81 -5.56 9.70
CA ASP A 36 18.85 -5.92 8.29
C ASP A 36 17.89 -5.03 7.49
N ILE A 37 18.36 -4.56 6.36
CA ILE A 37 17.58 -3.76 5.41
C ILE A 37 17.11 -4.56 4.19
N GLY A 38 17.26 -5.89 4.23
CA GLY A 38 16.85 -6.79 3.15
C GLY A 38 17.78 -6.81 1.94
N ILE A 39 19.03 -6.33 2.06
CA ILE A 39 20.02 -6.36 0.99
C ILE A 39 21.13 -7.34 1.35
N TRP A 40 21.23 -8.41 0.56
CA TRP A 40 22.24 -9.45 0.70
C TRP A 40 23.09 -9.53 -0.56
N ILE A 41 24.39 -9.51 -0.42
CA ILE A 41 25.36 -9.70 -1.51
C ILE A 41 25.98 -11.08 -1.31
N LEU A 42 25.66 -11.98 -2.21
CA LEU A 42 26.05 -13.39 -2.10
C LEU A 42 27.16 -13.71 -3.09
N SER A 43 28.15 -14.50 -2.65
CA SER A 43 29.12 -15.11 -3.56
C SER A 43 28.49 -16.26 -4.33
N ASP A 44 29.11 -16.67 -5.44
CA ASP A 44 28.66 -17.83 -6.22
C ASP A 44 28.54 -19.08 -5.35
N ARG A 45 29.49 -19.30 -4.43
CA ARG A 45 29.42 -20.42 -3.49
C ARG A 45 28.21 -20.32 -2.55
N ALA A 46 27.90 -19.14 -2.05
CA ALA A 46 26.72 -18.92 -1.20
C ALA A 46 25.41 -19.20 -1.96
N VAL A 47 25.36 -18.75 -3.24
CA VAL A 47 24.20 -19.04 -4.11
C VAL A 47 24.05 -20.54 -4.39
N GLU A 48 25.14 -21.24 -4.68
CA GLU A 48 25.10 -22.70 -4.89
C GLU A 48 24.54 -23.43 -3.66
N VAL A 49 24.97 -23.07 -2.45
CA VAL A 49 24.49 -23.67 -1.21
C VAL A 49 23.00 -23.37 -0.99
N LEU A 50 22.58 -22.11 -1.20
CA LEU A 50 21.17 -21.73 -1.10
C LEU A 50 20.30 -22.50 -2.09
N MET A 51 20.71 -22.60 -3.35
CA MET A 51 19.97 -23.36 -4.37
C MET A 51 19.87 -24.83 -3.98
N LYS A 52 20.95 -25.43 -3.47
CA LYS A 52 20.94 -26.83 -3.02
C LYS A 52 19.94 -27.04 -1.88
N ARG A 53 19.85 -26.12 -0.90
CA ARG A 53 18.92 -26.19 0.22
C ARG A 53 17.47 -25.90 -0.18
N SER A 54 17.27 -25.12 -1.23
CA SER A 54 15.94 -24.80 -1.76
C SER A 54 15.32 -25.91 -2.63
N LEU A 55 16.03 -27.03 -2.83
CA LEU A 55 15.53 -28.19 -3.54
C LEU A 55 15.33 -29.36 -2.57
N LYS A 56 14.32 -30.18 -2.81
CA LYS A 56 14.16 -31.46 -2.10
C LYS A 56 15.24 -32.43 -2.54
N GLU A 57 15.78 -33.14 -1.60
CA GLU A 57 16.87 -34.07 -1.84
C GLU A 57 16.51 -35.10 -2.93
N GLY A 58 17.36 -35.20 -3.96
CA GLY A 58 17.19 -36.16 -5.06
C GLY A 58 16.10 -35.81 -6.08
N THR A 59 15.48 -34.62 -5.99
CA THR A 59 14.47 -34.15 -6.94
C THR A 59 14.77 -32.72 -7.41
N ASN A 60 14.00 -32.25 -8.40
CA ASN A 60 13.99 -30.84 -8.82
C ASN A 60 12.81 -30.07 -8.16
N ASP A 61 12.14 -30.67 -7.20
CA ASP A 61 11.03 -30.02 -6.50
C ASP A 61 11.54 -28.98 -5.54
N ILE A 62 10.83 -27.85 -5.48
CA ILE A 62 11.16 -26.75 -4.56
C ILE A 62 10.87 -27.19 -3.12
N ASN A 63 11.84 -26.93 -2.24
CA ASN A 63 11.69 -27.00 -0.80
C ASN A 63 11.60 -25.59 -0.24
N TYR A 64 10.70 -25.37 0.73
CA TYR A 64 10.68 -24.12 1.46
C TYR A 64 11.96 -24.03 2.31
N TYR A 65 12.72 -22.98 2.09
CA TYR A 65 13.94 -22.67 2.82
C TYR A 65 14.02 -21.16 3.07
N ASP A 66 13.94 -20.75 4.32
CA ASP A 66 13.85 -19.35 4.69
C ASP A 66 15.23 -18.72 4.80
N LEU A 67 15.41 -17.57 4.10
CA LEU A 67 16.69 -16.86 4.07
C LEU A 67 17.13 -16.37 5.46
N TYR A 68 16.19 -16.12 6.37
CA TYR A 68 16.49 -15.58 7.70
C TYR A 68 16.56 -16.66 8.77
N SER A 69 15.53 -17.50 8.86
CA SER A 69 15.41 -18.50 9.92
C SER A 69 16.21 -19.77 9.66
N ASP A 70 16.50 -20.09 8.39
CA ASP A 70 17.28 -21.28 8.06
C ASP A 70 18.71 -20.89 7.70
N TYR A 71 18.89 -20.09 6.63
CA TYR A 71 20.22 -19.71 6.16
C TYR A 71 20.91 -18.71 7.09
N GLY A 72 20.21 -17.64 7.47
CA GLY A 72 20.80 -16.56 8.26
C GLY A 72 21.25 -17.00 9.64
N LEU A 73 20.48 -17.87 10.32
CA LEU A 73 20.86 -18.39 11.64
C LEU A 73 22.08 -19.32 11.61
N ALA A 74 22.43 -19.85 10.44
CA ALA A 74 23.61 -20.70 10.24
C ALA A 74 24.87 -19.88 9.85
N LEU A 75 24.77 -18.56 9.74
CA LEU A 75 25.89 -17.67 9.39
C LEU A 75 26.58 -17.10 10.63
N GLY A 76 27.86 -16.76 10.48
CA GLY A 76 28.67 -16.07 11.49
C GLY A 76 29.69 -16.96 12.18
N GLU A 77 30.45 -16.38 13.13
CA GLU A 77 31.48 -17.09 13.88
C GLU A 77 30.89 -18.04 14.92
N HIS A 78 29.73 -17.67 15.48
CA HIS A 78 28.98 -18.46 16.46
C HIS A 78 27.53 -18.65 16.01
N PRO A 79 27.30 -19.42 14.93
CA PRO A 79 25.98 -19.59 14.35
C PRO A 79 25.00 -20.23 15.34
N LYS A 80 23.71 -19.95 15.16
CA LYS A 80 22.64 -20.49 16.03
C LYS A 80 22.06 -21.80 15.51
N THR A 81 22.37 -22.12 14.25
CA THR A 81 21.95 -23.37 13.60
C THR A 81 23.17 -24.05 12.99
N GLU A 82 23.25 -25.36 13.14
CA GLU A 82 24.33 -26.17 12.57
C GLU A 82 24.00 -26.50 11.10
N ASP A 83 24.86 -26.08 10.19
CA ASP A 83 24.91 -26.50 8.78
C ASP A 83 26.35 -26.42 8.28
N GLU A 84 26.97 -27.61 8.04
CA GLU A 84 28.38 -27.71 7.72
C GLU A 84 28.83 -26.85 6.52
N GLU A 85 28.00 -26.70 5.51
CA GLU A 85 28.36 -25.91 4.32
C GLU A 85 28.16 -24.40 4.56
N ILE A 86 27.09 -24.00 5.26
CA ILE A 86 26.80 -22.60 5.53
C ILE A 86 27.73 -22.04 6.61
N ASN A 87 27.98 -22.82 7.68
CA ASN A 87 28.88 -22.38 8.75
C ASN A 87 30.33 -22.11 8.27
N GLN A 88 30.71 -22.61 7.10
CA GLN A 88 32.03 -22.36 6.49
C GLN A 88 32.05 -21.10 5.61
N LEU A 89 30.92 -20.46 5.36
CA LEU A 89 30.86 -19.23 4.56
C LEU A 89 31.37 -18.04 5.38
N SER A 90 32.25 -17.27 4.80
CA SER A 90 32.67 -15.99 5.38
C SER A 90 31.59 -14.93 5.21
N VAL A 91 31.32 -14.17 6.25
CA VAL A 91 30.29 -13.12 6.24
C VAL A 91 30.87 -11.81 6.74
N ALA A 92 30.64 -10.75 5.97
CA ALA A 92 30.95 -9.39 6.38
C ALA A 92 29.68 -8.56 6.51
N ILE A 93 29.62 -7.74 7.55
CA ILE A 93 28.55 -6.76 7.75
C ILE A 93 28.98 -5.45 7.11
N LEU A 94 28.14 -4.91 6.23
CA LEU A 94 28.37 -3.60 5.59
C LEU A 94 27.42 -2.58 6.22
N PRO A 95 27.87 -1.78 7.22
CA PRO A 95 27.05 -0.75 7.82
C PRO A 95 26.70 0.33 6.80
N LEU A 96 25.45 0.75 6.76
CA LEU A 96 25.00 1.88 5.96
C LEU A 96 24.85 3.12 6.87
N PRO A 97 25.90 3.94 7.02
CA PRO A 97 25.85 5.10 7.92
C PRO A 97 24.90 6.18 7.37
N GLY A 98 24.07 6.74 8.25
CA GLY A 98 23.14 7.79 7.90
C GLY A 98 21.99 7.33 7.02
N GLY A 99 21.82 6.03 6.82
CA GLY A 99 20.68 5.45 6.13
C GLY A 99 19.41 5.54 6.97
N GLU A 100 18.27 5.60 6.28
CA GLU A 100 16.95 5.45 6.90
C GLU A 100 16.23 4.30 6.20
N PHE A 101 15.50 3.53 6.97
CA PHE A 101 14.79 2.35 6.46
C PHE A 101 13.28 2.56 6.53
N TYR A 102 12.64 2.51 5.37
CA TYR A 102 11.19 2.60 5.23
C TYR A 102 10.65 1.24 4.82
N HIS A 103 9.98 0.59 5.75
CA HIS A 103 9.46 -0.75 5.56
C HIS A 103 8.03 -0.72 5.00
N TYR A 104 7.70 -1.68 4.16
CA TYR A 104 6.38 -1.89 3.54
C TYR A 104 5.90 -3.32 3.78
N GLY A 105 6.07 -3.84 4.99
CA GLY A 105 5.74 -5.22 5.34
C GLY A 105 4.30 -5.43 5.81
N THR A 106 3.58 -4.34 6.13
CA THR A 106 2.20 -4.39 6.57
C THR A 106 1.35 -3.35 5.86
N SER A 107 0.02 -3.56 5.87
CA SER A 107 -0.92 -2.59 5.28
C SER A 107 -0.82 -1.20 5.94
N HIS A 108 -0.59 -1.15 7.25
CA HIS A 108 -0.40 0.10 7.97
C HIS A 108 0.86 0.85 7.50
N GLU A 109 1.94 0.13 7.24
CA GLU A 109 3.21 0.72 6.79
C GLU A 109 3.13 1.28 5.37
N LEU A 110 2.21 0.82 4.52
CA LEU A 110 1.98 1.39 3.20
C LEU A 110 1.75 2.91 3.29
N ILE A 111 0.89 3.34 4.21
CA ILE A 111 0.55 4.74 4.39
C ILE A 111 1.64 5.48 5.16
N SER A 112 2.08 4.95 6.30
CA SER A 112 3.05 5.63 7.18
C SER A 112 4.43 5.79 6.55
N SER A 113 4.95 4.75 5.88
CA SER A 113 6.25 4.82 5.19
C SER A 113 6.19 5.75 3.96
N THR A 114 5.08 5.74 3.21
CA THR A 114 4.90 6.67 2.08
C THR A 114 4.85 8.11 2.56
N LEU A 115 4.12 8.39 3.65
CA LEU A 115 4.07 9.72 4.26
C LEU A 115 5.46 10.18 4.70
N ALA A 116 6.19 9.31 5.40
CA ALA A 116 7.53 9.61 5.87
C ALA A 116 8.51 9.90 4.72
N ILE A 117 8.45 9.15 3.62
CA ILE A 117 9.24 9.41 2.41
C ILE A 117 8.86 10.74 1.76
N GLN A 118 7.56 11.03 1.62
CA GLN A 118 7.11 12.31 1.08
C GLN A 118 7.59 13.49 1.93
N ASP A 119 7.58 13.35 3.23
CA ASP A 119 8.04 14.39 4.14
C ASP A 119 9.53 14.67 4.03
N LYS A 120 10.32 13.75 3.48
CA LYS A 120 11.74 13.94 3.21
C LYS A 120 12.04 14.75 1.95
N VAL A 121 11.15 14.78 0.98
CA VAL A 121 11.28 15.63 -0.21
C VAL A 121 11.04 17.10 0.17
N ARG A 122 11.79 17.56 1.17
CA ARG A 122 11.70 18.91 1.76
C ARG A 122 12.08 20.01 0.77
N ASP A 123 12.82 19.69 -0.28
CA ASP A 123 13.33 20.70 -1.21
C ASP A 123 12.21 21.39 -1.97
N GLN A 124 11.18 20.69 -2.36
CA GLN A 124 9.98 21.30 -2.95
C GLN A 124 9.28 22.26 -1.99
N ARG A 125 9.33 22.01 -0.71
CA ARG A 125 8.73 22.85 0.33
C ARG A 125 9.54 24.10 0.58
N ARG A 126 10.88 24.01 0.52
CA ARG A 126 11.80 25.14 0.61
C ARG A 126 11.70 26.04 -0.60
N ILE A 127 11.65 25.46 -1.81
CA ILE A 127 11.50 26.17 -3.06
C ILE A 127 10.18 26.94 -3.10
N MET A 128 9.12 26.44 -2.46
CA MET A 128 7.81 27.04 -2.49
C MET A 128 7.52 27.95 -1.29
N HIS A 129 8.48 28.18 -0.40
CA HIS A 129 8.32 29.01 0.81
C HIS A 129 7.09 28.65 1.67
N ARG A 130 6.62 27.41 1.57
CA ARG A 130 5.44 26.95 2.31
C ARG A 130 5.83 26.44 3.70
N LYS A 131 5.11 26.89 4.72
CA LYS A 131 4.99 26.10 5.97
C LYS A 131 4.19 24.85 5.62
N VAL A 132 4.85 23.71 5.81
CA VAL A 132 4.20 22.44 5.54
C VAL A 132 3.13 22.21 6.57
N LYS A 133 1.91 22.08 6.13
CA LYS A 133 0.89 21.43 6.91
C LYS A 133 1.21 19.96 7.04
N PRO A 134 0.86 19.35 8.18
CA PRO A 134 0.76 17.90 8.22
C PRO A 134 -0.09 17.44 7.04
N ASN A 135 0.47 16.58 6.20
CA ASN A 135 -0.29 15.91 5.17
C ASN A 135 -1.36 15.08 5.88
N PRO A 136 -2.64 15.18 5.54
CA PRO A 136 -3.68 14.31 6.12
C PRO A 136 -3.47 12.83 5.80
N ALA A 137 -2.40 12.48 5.08
CA ALA A 137 -2.09 11.13 4.62
C ALA A 137 -3.23 10.55 3.76
N ILE A 138 -3.73 11.33 2.82
CA ILE A 138 -4.70 10.91 1.80
C ILE A 138 -3.95 10.72 0.48
N PHE A 139 -3.89 9.47 0.02
CA PHE A 139 -3.21 9.08 -1.20
C PHE A 139 -4.22 8.52 -2.20
N ILE A 140 -4.35 9.16 -3.35
CA ILE A 140 -5.25 8.72 -4.42
C ILE A 140 -4.44 8.58 -5.70
N GLN A 141 -4.38 7.34 -6.21
CA GLN A 141 -3.59 7.01 -7.40
C GLN A 141 -4.42 6.24 -8.42
N ASN A 142 -4.37 6.67 -9.68
CA ASN A 142 -5.03 5.97 -10.79
C ASN A 142 -6.49 5.57 -10.46
N SER A 143 -7.27 6.46 -9.85
CA SER A 143 -8.61 6.16 -9.34
C SER A 143 -9.60 7.24 -9.71
N SER A 144 -10.86 6.87 -9.90
CA SER A 144 -11.98 7.78 -10.06
C SER A 144 -12.68 7.94 -8.71
N THR A 145 -12.55 9.11 -8.08
CA THR A 145 -13.09 9.37 -6.75
C THR A 145 -14.12 10.49 -6.84
N GLN A 146 -15.36 10.20 -6.48
CA GLN A 146 -16.50 11.14 -6.54
C GLN A 146 -17.00 11.55 -5.15
N VAL A 147 -16.45 10.96 -4.09
CA VAL A 147 -16.78 11.33 -2.71
C VAL A 147 -16.04 12.61 -2.28
N SER A 148 -16.67 13.39 -1.40
CA SER A 148 -16.02 14.52 -0.74
C SER A 148 -15.20 14.01 0.42
N LEU A 149 -13.90 14.32 0.44
CA LEU A 149 -12.98 13.96 1.50
C LEU A 149 -12.60 15.20 2.33
N CYS A 150 -12.41 15.01 3.61
CA CYS A 150 -12.00 16.05 4.55
C CYS A 150 -10.84 15.57 5.45
N ALA A 151 -10.43 16.38 6.42
CA ALA A 151 -9.33 16.04 7.32
C ALA A 151 -9.62 14.80 8.19
N ASP A 152 -10.89 14.50 8.44
CA ASP A 152 -11.29 13.33 9.25
C ASP A 152 -11.05 12.01 8.48
N ASN A 153 -10.93 12.05 7.14
CA ASN A 153 -10.55 10.91 6.32
C ASN A 153 -9.03 10.66 6.30
N ALA A 154 -8.34 10.90 7.40
CA ALA A 154 -6.89 10.74 7.49
C ALA A 154 -6.45 9.27 7.32
N ASN A 155 -5.22 9.07 6.82
CA ASN A 155 -4.64 7.75 6.57
C ASN A 155 -5.48 6.92 5.58
N LEU A 156 -5.71 7.48 4.41
CA LEU A 156 -6.50 6.89 3.34
C LEU A 156 -5.63 6.61 2.11
N TRP A 157 -5.72 5.40 1.58
CA TRP A 157 -5.09 4.98 0.33
C TRP A 157 -6.14 4.47 -0.64
N ILE A 158 -6.27 5.11 -1.79
CA ILE A 158 -7.16 4.69 -2.87
C ILE A 158 -6.32 4.47 -4.14
N GLU A 159 -6.30 3.26 -4.66
CA GLU A 159 -5.52 2.93 -5.85
C GLU A 159 -6.30 2.04 -6.81
N ASN A 160 -6.21 2.34 -8.12
CA ASN A 160 -6.84 1.56 -9.20
C ASN A 160 -8.34 1.32 -8.99
N SER A 161 -9.05 2.28 -8.42
CA SER A 161 -10.40 2.07 -7.90
C SER A 161 -11.38 3.13 -8.38
N HIS A 162 -12.64 2.74 -8.50
CA HIS A 162 -13.78 3.66 -8.61
C HIS A 162 -14.49 3.75 -7.26
N VAL A 163 -14.48 4.95 -6.69
CA VAL A 163 -15.17 5.26 -5.43
C VAL A 163 -16.26 6.30 -5.75
N GLY A 164 -17.49 5.83 -5.92
CA GLY A 164 -18.63 6.62 -6.37
C GLY A 164 -19.24 7.51 -5.28
N GLU A 165 -20.24 8.30 -5.64
CA GLU A 165 -20.93 9.24 -4.74
C GLU A 165 -21.65 8.54 -3.57
N GLY A 166 -22.07 7.29 -3.77
CA GLY A 166 -22.76 6.48 -2.74
C GLY A 166 -21.86 5.91 -1.65
N TRP A 167 -20.55 6.20 -1.68
CA TRP A 167 -19.63 5.71 -0.68
C TRP A 167 -19.51 6.69 0.50
N HIS A 168 -19.44 6.12 1.70
CA HIS A 168 -19.12 6.85 2.93
C HIS A 168 -17.83 6.27 3.50
N LEU A 169 -16.79 7.08 3.51
CA LEU A 169 -15.46 6.67 3.95
C LEU A 169 -15.15 7.20 5.34
N GLY A 170 -14.52 6.38 6.14
CA GLY A 170 -13.92 6.75 7.41
C GLY A 170 -12.44 7.12 7.27
N SER A 171 -11.66 6.73 8.26
CA SER A 171 -10.21 6.89 8.33
C SER A 171 -9.48 5.54 8.35
N ARG A 172 -8.16 5.55 8.13
CA ARG A 172 -7.30 4.35 8.20
C ARG A 172 -7.76 3.24 7.24
N GLN A 173 -7.93 3.58 5.98
CA GLN A 173 -8.51 2.69 4.95
C GLN A 173 -7.59 2.55 3.74
N ILE A 174 -7.60 1.36 3.17
CA ILE A 174 -6.95 1.04 1.89
C ILE A 174 -8.01 0.47 0.96
N ILE A 175 -8.19 1.09 -0.21
CA ILE A 175 -9.17 0.69 -1.22
C ILE A 175 -8.43 0.46 -2.53
N THR A 176 -8.39 -0.77 -3.00
CA THR A 176 -7.64 -1.14 -4.20
C THR A 176 -8.45 -2.00 -5.15
N GLY A 177 -8.20 -1.80 -6.45
CA GLY A 177 -8.71 -2.66 -7.51
C GLY A 177 -10.22 -2.59 -7.78
N VAL A 178 -10.96 -1.70 -7.15
CA VAL A 178 -12.43 -1.61 -7.26
C VAL A 178 -12.82 -1.19 -8.68
N PRO A 179 -13.62 -2.02 -9.42
CA PRO A 179 -14.09 -1.68 -10.76
C PRO A 179 -15.10 -0.53 -10.74
N GLU A 180 -15.43 0.01 -11.92
CA GLU A 180 -16.51 0.99 -12.06
C GLU A 180 -17.83 0.42 -11.51
N ASN A 181 -18.49 1.19 -10.64
CA ASN A 181 -19.65 0.75 -9.90
C ASN A 181 -20.55 1.91 -9.48
N GLN A 182 -21.76 1.55 -9.02
CA GLN A 182 -22.74 2.47 -8.42
C GLN A 182 -23.14 2.00 -7.01
N TRP A 183 -22.19 1.48 -6.26
CA TRP A 183 -22.45 0.91 -4.94
C TRP A 183 -22.69 1.99 -3.89
N ASN A 184 -23.54 1.66 -2.93
CA ASN A 184 -23.69 2.42 -1.70
C ASN A 184 -22.98 1.64 -0.59
N ILE A 185 -21.77 2.08 -0.22
CA ILE A 185 -20.95 1.41 0.79
C ILE A 185 -20.66 2.37 1.94
N ASN A 186 -21.00 1.94 3.14
CA ASN A 186 -20.52 2.56 4.36
C ASN A 186 -19.31 1.75 4.85
N LEU A 187 -18.11 2.34 4.70
CA LEU A 187 -16.85 1.68 5.05
C LEU A 187 -16.39 2.18 6.42
N PRO A 188 -16.46 1.33 7.47
CA PRO A 188 -16.04 1.72 8.82
C PRO A 188 -14.54 2.03 8.91
N ASP A 189 -14.14 2.79 9.93
CA ASP A 189 -12.74 3.09 10.22
C ASP A 189 -11.89 1.82 10.33
N GLY A 190 -10.71 1.84 9.73
CA GLY A 190 -9.77 0.73 9.76
C GLY A 190 -10.17 -0.49 8.93
N ILE A 191 -11.25 -0.41 8.14
CA ILE A 191 -11.64 -1.46 7.21
C ILE A 191 -11.17 -1.13 5.80
N CYS A 192 -10.58 -2.11 5.16
CA CYS A 192 -9.98 -2.03 3.84
C CYS A 192 -10.71 -2.92 2.84
N ILE A 193 -10.64 -2.58 1.57
CA ILE A 193 -11.20 -3.36 0.46
C ILE A 193 -10.14 -3.54 -0.61
N ASP A 194 -9.93 -4.80 -0.98
CA ASP A 194 -9.15 -5.16 -2.16
C ASP A 194 -10.04 -5.99 -3.09
N VAL A 195 -10.20 -5.54 -4.33
CA VAL A 195 -10.89 -6.27 -5.39
C VAL A 195 -9.86 -6.75 -6.39
N VAL A 196 -9.70 -8.06 -6.47
CA VAL A 196 -8.68 -8.67 -7.32
C VAL A 196 -9.31 -9.26 -8.57
N PRO A 197 -8.93 -8.85 -9.78
CA PRO A 197 -9.31 -9.51 -11.00
C PRO A 197 -8.87 -10.98 -11.01
N PHE A 198 -9.79 -11.89 -11.32
CA PHE A 198 -9.60 -13.32 -11.20
C PHE A 198 -10.07 -14.03 -12.49
N GLY A 199 -9.24 -14.88 -13.07
CA GLY A 199 -9.55 -15.43 -14.39
C GLY A 199 -9.80 -14.35 -15.44
N ASP A 200 -10.61 -14.66 -16.45
CA ASP A 200 -10.84 -13.77 -17.60
C ASP A 200 -11.86 -12.65 -17.30
N ASN A 201 -12.86 -12.91 -16.47
CA ASN A 201 -13.98 -11.98 -16.27
C ASN A 201 -14.49 -11.89 -14.83
N ALA A 202 -13.95 -12.65 -13.89
CA ALA A 202 -14.37 -12.62 -12.49
C ALA A 202 -13.52 -11.68 -11.63
N PHE A 203 -13.98 -11.45 -10.41
CA PHE A 203 -13.34 -10.71 -9.35
C PHE A 203 -13.44 -11.46 -8.03
N VAL A 204 -12.44 -11.29 -7.19
CA VAL A 204 -12.47 -11.71 -5.80
C VAL A 204 -12.74 -10.49 -4.93
N ALA A 205 -13.73 -10.58 -4.05
CA ALA A 205 -13.95 -9.59 -2.99
C ALA A 205 -13.08 -9.96 -1.78
N ARG A 206 -12.12 -9.11 -1.43
CA ARG A 206 -11.24 -9.29 -0.28
C ARG A 206 -11.28 -8.07 0.65
N PRO A 207 -12.33 -7.90 1.46
CA PRO A 207 -12.28 -6.94 2.56
C PRO A 207 -11.39 -7.49 3.67
N TYR A 208 -10.72 -6.58 4.42
CA TYR A 208 -9.86 -6.94 5.55
C TYR A 208 -9.73 -5.75 6.52
N GLY A 209 -9.32 -6.02 7.75
CA GLY A 209 -8.97 -4.98 8.71
C GLY A 209 -7.53 -4.51 8.52
N LEU A 210 -7.29 -3.21 8.68
CA LEU A 210 -5.94 -2.64 8.53
C LEU A 210 -4.92 -3.27 9.48
N ASP A 211 -5.39 -3.63 10.67
CA ASP A 211 -4.57 -4.19 11.74
C ASP A 211 -4.81 -5.70 11.94
N ASP A 212 -5.40 -6.38 10.96
CA ASP A 212 -5.71 -7.80 11.09
C ASP A 212 -4.45 -8.66 11.30
N VAL A 213 -4.55 -9.57 12.25
CA VAL A 213 -3.67 -10.73 12.36
C VAL A 213 -4.32 -11.89 11.60
N PHE A 214 -4.22 -11.84 10.29
CA PHE A 214 -4.85 -12.76 9.34
C PHE A 214 -4.03 -14.03 9.14
N LYS A 215 -3.46 -14.56 10.23
CA LYS A 215 -2.63 -15.77 10.26
C LYS A 215 -2.80 -16.47 11.58
N GLY A 216 -2.95 -17.79 11.54
CA GLY A 216 -3.06 -18.62 12.73
C GLY A 216 -4.36 -19.41 12.77
N ALA A 217 -4.55 -20.15 13.87
CA ALA A 217 -5.68 -21.07 14.00
C ALA A 217 -7.03 -20.35 13.95
N LEU A 218 -7.95 -20.88 13.14
CA LEU A 218 -9.29 -20.32 12.90
C LEU A 218 -10.09 -20.07 14.18
N LYS A 219 -9.88 -20.88 15.22
CA LYS A 219 -10.60 -20.82 16.51
C LYS A 219 -9.88 -19.98 17.55
N ASN A 220 -8.70 -19.43 17.22
CA ASN A 220 -7.95 -18.61 18.16
C ASN A 220 -8.50 -17.18 18.16
N GLU A 221 -8.81 -16.63 19.33
CA GLU A 221 -9.32 -15.28 19.48
C GLU A 221 -8.34 -14.20 19.03
N THR A 222 -7.04 -14.51 18.97
CA THR A 222 -6.03 -13.58 18.44
C THR A 222 -5.95 -13.58 16.92
N THR A 223 -6.60 -14.52 16.23
CA THR A 223 -6.70 -14.57 14.78
C THR A 223 -7.87 -13.68 14.36
N THR A 224 -7.55 -12.50 13.79
CA THR A 224 -8.54 -11.47 13.48
C THR A 224 -8.85 -11.37 11.99
N TYR A 225 -10.08 -11.01 11.69
CA TYR A 225 -10.59 -10.64 10.38
C TYR A 225 -11.56 -9.48 10.52
N LEU A 226 -11.37 -8.43 9.72
CA LEU A 226 -12.11 -7.16 9.85
C LEU A 226 -11.98 -6.54 11.26
N ASN A 227 -10.79 -6.64 11.84
CA ASN A 227 -10.40 -6.17 13.18
C ASN A 227 -11.15 -6.82 14.36
N ILE A 228 -11.84 -7.92 14.13
CA ILE A 228 -12.51 -8.72 15.18
C ILE A 228 -12.03 -10.18 15.12
N PRO A 229 -12.16 -10.96 16.20
CA PRO A 229 -11.89 -12.40 16.15
C PRO A 229 -12.68 -13.08 15.03
N PHE A 230 -12.04 -13.95 14.27
CA PHE A 230 -12.67 -14.61 13.13
C PHE A 230 -13.92 -15.42 13.53
N SER A 231 -13.89 -16.06 14.69
CA SER A 231 -15.04 -16.76 15.27
C SER A 231 -16.24 -15.83 15.50
N GLN A 232 -16.00 -14.60 15.93
CA GLN A 232 -17.03 -13.58 16.09
C GLN A 232 -17.62 -13.15 14.75
N TRP A 233 -16.78 -12.93 13.74
CA TRP A 233 -17.22 -12.59 12.39
C TRP A 233 -18.16 -13.64 11.80
N MET A 234 -17.84 -14.92 12.01
CA MET A 234 -18.70 -16.04 11.61
C MET A 234 -20.04 -16.05 12.38
N GLN A 235 -19.97 -15.86 13.70
CA GLN A 235 -21.17 -15.85 14.54
C GLN A 235 -22.14 -14.74 14.14
N GLU A 236 -21.65 -13.54 13.90
CA GLU A 236 -22.48 -12.40 13.47
C GLU A 236 -23.21 -12.66 12.14
N ARG A 237 -22.64 -13.51 11.27
CA ARG A 237 -23.21 -13.90 9.96
C ARG A 237 -23.96 -15.24 9.99
N ALA A 238 -24.10 -15.79 11.17
CA ALA A 238 -24.73 -17.11 11.37
C ALA A 238 -24.14 -18.17 10.41
N LEU A 239 -22.81 -18.21 10.32
CA LEU A 239 -22.03 -19.20 9.57
C LEU A 239 -21.58 -20.33 10.48
N THR A 240 -21.43 -21.51 9.90
CA THR A 240 -20.87 -22.70 10.55
C THR A 240 -19.47 -22.99 10.01
N TRP A 241 -18.70 -23.83 10.69
CA TRP A 241 -17.39 -24.28 10.22
C TRP A 241 -17.48 -25.09 8.92
N GLU A 242 -18.63 -25.67 8.63
CA GLU A 242 -18.91 -26.43 7.41
C GLU A 242 -19.09 -25.50 6.19
N ASP A 243 -19.53 -24.26 6.40
CA ASP A 243 -19.65 -23.25 5.34
C ASP A 243 -18.30 -22.75 4.84
N ILE A 244 -17.29 -22.88 5.66
CA ILE A 244 -15.89 -22.62 5.30
C ILE A 244 -15.30 -23.97 4.90
N ASN A 245 -15.01 -24.18 3.63
CA ASN A 245 -14.43 -25.44 3.13
C ASN A 245 -13.11 -25.79 3.86
N GLY A 246 -13.27 -26.18 5.13
CA GLY A 246 -12.21 -26.27 6.12
C GLY A 246 -11.41 -27.55 6.04
N ARG A 247 -10.43 -27.59 5.14
CA ARG A 247 -9.32 -28.55 5.21
C ARG A 247 -8.08 -27.96 5.90
N THR A 248 -8.21 -26.79 6.48
CA THR A 248 -7.09 -26.05 7.08
C THR A 248 -7.49 -25.49 8.43
N ASP A 249 -6.54 -25.48 9.35
CA ASP A 249 -6.70 -24.83 10.65
C ASP A 249 -6.21 -23.38 10.65
N ASP A 250 -5.58 -22.90 9.56
CA ASP A 250 -5.04 -21.54 9.43
C ASP A 250 -5.95 -20.65 8.59
N LEU A 251 -6.26 -19.45 9.08
CA LEU A 251 -7.13 -18.48 8.41
C LEU A 251 -6.59 -18.04 7.04
N GLN A 252 -5.28 -17.93 6.88
CA GLN A 252 -4.64 -17.53 5.63
C GLN A 252 -4.95 -18.49 4.48
N SER A 253 -5.08 -19.78 4.80
CA SER A 253 -5.40 -20.84 3.86
C SER A 253 -6.89 -21.19 3.80
N ALA A 254 -7.74 -20.50 4.58
CA ALA A 254 -9.18 -20.70 4.57
C ALA A 254 -9.85 -20.04 3.36
N SER A 255 -10.70 -20.78 2.65
CA SER A 255 -11.43 -20.29 1.48
C SER A 255 -12.65 -19.47 1.90
N ILE A 256 -12.46 -18.18 2.17
CA ILE A 256 -13.50 -17.27 2.64
C ILE A 256 -13.82 -16.13 1.66
N PHE A 257 -12.98 -15.89 0.66
CA PHE A 257 -13.14 -14.79 -0.28
C PHE A 257 -13.96 -15.22 -1.51
N PRO A 258 -15.16 -14.64 -1.71
CA PRO A 258 -16.04 -15.05 -2.79
C PRO A 258 -15.56 -14.54 -4.15
N VAL A 259 -15.75 -15.38 -5.16
CA VAL A 259 -15.49 -15.09 -6.57
C VAL A 259 -16.82 -14.80 -7.28
N THR A 260 -16.89 -13.72 -8.04
CA THR A 260 -18.08 -13.38 -8.86
C THR A 260 -17.68 -12.65 -10.14
N ALA A 261 -18.42 -12.88 -11.21
CA ALA A 261 -18.28 -12.13 -12.47
C ALA A 261 -19.22 -10.88 -12.51
N SER A 262 -20.20 -10.79 -11.61
CA SER A 262 -21.12 -9.64 -11.55
C SER A 262 -20.57 -8.54 -10.62
N VAL A 263 -20.47 -7.33 -11.15
CA VAL A 263 -20.05 -6.15 -10.38
C VAL A 263 -21.13 -5.79 -9.33
N GLU A 264 -22.41 -6.01 -9.63
CA GLU A 264 -23.50 -5.79 -8.68
C GLU A 264 -23.39 -6.76 -7.49
N ASN A 265 -23.23 -8.06 -7.78
CA ASN A 265 -23.06 -9.07 -6.74
C ASN A 265 -21.82 -8.83 -5.90
N LEU A 266 -20.74 -8.31 -6.51
CA LEU A 266 -19.52 -7.94 -5.80
C LEU A 266 -19.79 -6.88 -4.72
N GLY A 267 -20.56 -5.83 -5.05
CA GLY A 267 -20.98 -4.80 -4.09
C GLY A 267 -21.84 -5.35 -2.95
N ILE A 268 -22.78 -6.25 -3.26
CA ILE A 268 -23.64 -6.90 -2.25
C ILE A 268 -22.80 -7.78 -1.31
N LEU A 269 -21.87 -8.56 -1.87
CA LEU A 269 -20.94 -9.40 -1.10
C LEU A 269 -20.05 -8.57 -0.17
N ILE A 270 -19.47 -7.49 -0.66
CA ILE A 270 -18.62 -6.58 0.14
C ILE A 270 -19.43 -5.98 1.30
N ARG A 271 -20.63 -5.47 1.07
CA ARG A 271 -21.49 -4.92 2.11
C ARG A 271 -21.83 -5.96 3.18
N TRP A 272 -22.23 -7.15 2.74
CA TRP A 272 -22.54 -8.25 3.66
C TRP A 272 -21.31 -8.67 4.49
N MET A 273 -20.14 -8.79 3.85
CA MET A 273 -18.93 -9.19 4.53
C MET A 273 -18.46 -8.15 5.55
N ILE A 274 -18.71 -6.87 5.33
CA ILE A 274 -18.20 -5.78 6.18
C ILE A 274 -19.23 -5.37 7.23
N SER A 275 -20.38 -4.81 6.82
CA SER A 275 -21.22 -4.01 7.70
C SER A 275 -22.68 -4.45 7.78
N GLU A 276 -23.14 -5.32 6.87
CA GLU A 276 -24.54 -5.72 6.80
C GLU A 276 -24.72 -7.25 6.95
N PRO A 277 -24.34 -7.83 8.10
CA PRO A 277 -24.40 -9.30 8.29
C PRO A 277 -25.82 -9.87 8.16
N GLN A 278 -26.85 -9.02 8.34
CA GLN A 278 -28.27 -9.38 8.18
C GLN A 278 -28.75 -9.36 6.72
N LEU A 279 -27.93 -8.94 5.75
CA LEU A 279 -28.30 -8.89 4.33
C LEU A 279 -28.41 -10.32 3.77
N GLU A 280 -29.62 -10.86 3.76
CA GLU A 280 -29.89 -12.27 3.38
C GLU A 280 -29.39 -12.58 1.95
N GLU A 281 -29.57 -11.65 1.01
CA GLU A 281 -29.07 -11.79 -0.36
C GLU A 281 -27.56 -11.98 -0.38
N GLY A 282 -26.83 -11.18 0.40
CA GLY A 282 -25.37 -11.26 0.52
C GLY A 282 -24.92 -12.61 1.09
N LYS A 283 -25.62 -13.11 2.13
CA LYS A 283 -25.38 -14.43 2.70
C LYS A 283 -25.56 -15.53 1.66
N GLN A 284 -26.68 -15.51 0.94
CA GLN A 284 -26.98 -16.53 -0.07
C GLN A 284 -25.99 -16.49 -1.24
N LEU A 285 -25.58 -15.30 -1.67
CA LEU A 285 -24.56 -15.16 -2.69
C LEU A 285 -23.21 -15.74 -2.20
N TRP A 286 -22.81 -15.42 -0.97
CA TRP A 286 -21.55 -15.91 -0.40
C TRP A 286 -21.54 -17.43 -0.23
N LEU A 287 -22.64 -18.02 0.27
CA LEU A 287 -22.75 -19.47 0.44
C LEU A 287 -22.64 -20.22 -0.89
N LYS A 288 -23.21 -19.67 -1.97
CA LYS A 288 -23.22 -20.28 -3.31
C LYS A 288 -21.98 -20.00 -4.15
N ALA A 289 -21.23 -18.94 -3.84
CA ALA A 289 -20.06 -18.56 -4.60
C ALA A 289 -18.92 -19.59 -4.47
N GLU A 290 -18.13 -19.75 -5.52
CA GLU A 290 -16.76 -20.25 -5.38
C GLU A 290 -16.03 -19.34 -4.38
N LYS A 291 -15.31 -19.94 -3.46
CA LYS A 291 -14.49 -19.20 -2.48
C LYS A 291 -13.04 -19.62 -2.59
N VAL A 292 -12.16 -18.65 -2.46
CA VAL A 292 -10.71 -18.83 -2.50
C VAL A 292 -10.06 -18.34 -1.21
N SER A 293 -8.89 -18.86 -0.91
CA SER A 293 -8.04 -18.41 0.20
C SER A 293 -7.16 -17.22 -0.22
N ALA A 294 -6.49 -16.59 0.76
CA ALA A 294 -5.49 -15.57 0.48
C ALA A 294 -4.33 -16.11 -0.36
N ASP A 295 -3.90 -17.34 -0.09
CA ASP A 295 -2.83 -18.00 -0.85
C ASP A 295 -3.24 -18.24 -2.32
N GLU A 296 -4.47 -18.69 -2.56
CA GLU A 296 -5.01 -18.90 -3.90
C GLU A 296 -5.17 -17.59 -4.67
N ILE A 297 -5.56 -16.50 -4.01
CA ILE A 297 -5.62 -15.17 -4.64
C ILE A 297 -4.25 -14.78 -5.18
N SER A 298 -3.20 -14.92 -4.35
CA SER A 298 -1.82 -14.59 -4.76
C SER A 298 -1.34 -15.39 -5.96
N ALA A 299 -1.73 -16.67 -6.04
CA ALA A 299 -1.33 -17.56 -7.13
C ALA A 299 -2.14 -17.37 -8.44
N ARG A 300 -3.40 -16.90 -8.36
CA ARG A 300 -4.36 -16.93 -9.47
C ARG A 300 -4.86 -15.55 -9.91
N ALA A 301 -4.38 -14.46 -9.29
CA ALA A 301 -4.73 -13.10 -9.67
C ALA A 301 -4.39 -12.81 -11.13
N ASN A 302 -5.30 -12.17 -11.87
CA ASN A 302 -5.05 -11.75 -13.24
C ASN A 302 -4.39 -10.36 -13.27
N LEU A 303 -3.06 -10.34 -13.17
CA LEU A 303 -2.27 -9.12 -13.16
C LEU A 303 -2.40 -8.29 -14.44
N LYS A 304 -2.66 -8.94 -15.58
CA LYS A 304 -2.87 -8.24 -16.87
C LYS A 304 -4.13 -7.37 -16.80
N ARG A 305 -5.25 -7.92 -16.32
CA ARG A 305 -6.50 -7.17 -16.13
C ARG A 305 -6.34 -6.04 -15.12
N LEU A 306 -5.60 -6.29 -14.02
CA LEU A 306 -5.30 -5.26 -13.04
C LEU A 306 -4.51 -4.10 -13.67
N TYR A 307 -3.51 -4.39 -14.50
CA TYR A 307 -2.74 -3.39 -15.22
C TYR A 307 -3.58 -2.62 -16.25
N GLU A 308 -4.46 -3.30 -16.97
CA GLU A 308 -5.39 -2.68 -17.92
C GLU A 308 -6.36 -1.71 -17.21
N GLN A 309 -6.92 -2.12 -16.08
CA GLN A 309 -7.78 -1.27 -15.23
C GLN A 309 -7.00 -0.03 -14.74
N ARG A 310 -5.80 -0.22 -14.20
CA ARG A 310 -4.91 0.87 -13.79
C ARG A 310 -4.66 1.86 -14.92
N SER A 311 -4.36 1.35 -16.10
CA SER A 311 -4.09 2.17 -17.28
C SER A 311 -5.32 2.94 -17.76
N ALA A 312 -6.52 2.35 -17.64
CA ALA A 312 -7.77 3.00 -17.97
C ALA A 312 -8.07 4.16 -17.00
N TYR A 313 -7.99 3.93 -15.69
CA TYR A 313 -8.18 4.98 -14.69
C TYR A 313 -7.13 6.10 -14.81
N ARG A 314 -5.88 5.75 -15.02
CA ARG A 314 -4.82 6.75 -15.21
C ARG A 314 -5.15 7.69 -16.39
N ARG A 315 -5.65 7.16 -17.50
CA ARG A 315 -6.01 7.96 -18.68
C ARG A 315 -7.25 8.83 -18.46
N SER A 316 -8.28 8.28 -17.79
CA SER A 316 -9.52 9.02 -17.53
C SER A 316 -9.32 10.13 -16.51
N ASN A 317 -8.54 9.89 -15.46
CA ASN A 317 -8.32 10.83 -14.36
C ASN A 317 -7.59 12.09 -14.79
N TRP A 318 -6.61 11.98 -15.66
CA TRP A 318 -5.90 13.16 -16.14
C TRP A 318 -6.82 14.10 -16.91
N LYS A 319 -7.70 13.54 -17.72
CA LYS A 319 -8.71 14.33 -18.41
C LYS A 319 -9.75 14.88 -17.43
N GLY A 320 -10.26 14.04 -16.56
CA GLY A 320 -11.24 14.43 -15.54
C GLY A 320 -10.71 15.47 -14.56
N LEU A 321 -9.46 15.36 -14.14
CA LEU A 321 -8.81 16.35 -13.29
C LEU A 321 -8.63 17.69 -14.02
N ALA A 322 -8.20 17.66 -15.28
CA ALA A 322 -8.07 18.88 -16.09
C ALA A 322 -9.42 19.57 -16.30
N ASP A 323 -10.47 18.81 -16.58
CA ASP A 323 -11.80 19.34 -16.89
C ASP A 323 -12.59 19.78 -15.63
N ASN A 324 -12.30 19.20 -14.45
CA ASN A 324 -13.09 19.37 -13.22
C ASN A 324 -12.25 19.55 -11.95
N TYR A 325 -11.09 20.19 -12.04
CA TYR A 325 -10.21 20.35 -10.88
C TYR A 325 -10.91 21.01 -9.68
N GLU A 326 -11.79 21.99 -9.92
CA GLU A 326 -12.54 22.66 -8.85
C GLU A 326 -13.45 21.71 -8.04
N LYS A 327 -13.84 20.57 -8.63
CA LYS A 327 -14.64 19.54 -7.98
C LYS A 327 -13.77 18.46 -7.33
N SER A 328 -12.45 18.51 -7.53
CA SER A 328 -11.55 17.51 -6.97
C SER A 328 -11.35 17.73 -5.48
N VAL A 329 -11.11 16.63 -4.78
CA VAL A 329 -10.71 16.63 -3.37
C VAL A 329 -9.46 17.51 -3.12
N PHE A 330 -8.54 17.54 -4.07
CA PHE A 330 -7.33 18.36 -3.98
C PHE A 330 -7.63 19.85 -3.96
N TYR A 331 -8.60 20.31 -4.76
CA TYR A 331 -9.01 21.70 -4.75
C TYR A 331 -9.55 22.12 -3.39
N GLN A 332 -10.37 21.31 -2.76
CA GLN A 332 -10.96 21.61 -1.45
C GLN A 332 -9.89 21.66 -0.34
N LEU A 333 -8.97 20.72 -0.33
CA LEU A 333 -7.86 20.69 0.61
C LEU A 333 -6.92 21.88 0.43
N ASP A 334 -6.56 22.17 -0.83
CA ASP A 334 -5.64 23.23 -1.17
C ASP A 334 -6.24 24.64 -1.00
N LEU A 335 -7.56 24.79 -1.17
CA LEU A 335 -8.22 26.10 -0.99
C LEU A 335 -8.07 26.61 0.44
N GLN A 336 -8.20 25.71 1.42
CA GLN A 336 -7.99 26.06 2.83
C GLN A 336 -6.54 26.47 3.10
N ASP A 337 -5.57 25.86 2.43
CA ASP A 337 -4.16 26.20 2.55
C ASP A 337 -3.81 27.50 1.86
N ALA A 338 -4.36 27.73 0.67
CA ALA A 338 -4.22 28.99 -0.03
C ALA A 338 -4.74 30.16 0.82
N ALA A 339 -5.87 29.99 1.50
CA ALA A 339 -6.42 31.03 2.39
C ALA A 339 -5.48 31.37 3.55
N LYS A 340 -4.74 30.40 4.09
CA LYS A 340 -3.77 30.61 5.18
C LYS A 340 -2.45 31.23 4.72
N GLU A 341 -2.00 30.88 3.51
CA GLU A 341 -0.74 31.36 2.93
C GLU A 341 -0.89 32.69 2.18
N PHE A 342 -2.13 33.13 2.00
CA PHE A 342 -2.50 34.31 1.24
C PHE A 342 -1.67 35.57 1.59
N VAL A 343 -1.42 35.82 2.86
CA VAL A 343 -0.66 37.01 3.32
C VAL A 343 0.84 36.91 2.96
N ARG A 344 1.34 35.75 2.62
CA ARG A 344 2.75 35.48 2.36
C ARG A 344 3.09 35.35 0.89
N PHE A 345 2.10 35.11 0.06
CA PHE A 345 2.32 34.88 -1.36
C PHE A 345 2.39 36.21 -2.10
N ASP A 346 3.59 36.59 -2.50
CA ASP A 346 3.77 37.76 -3.33
C ASP A 346 3.36 37.45 -4.78
N LEU A 347 2.16 37.87 -5.14
CA LEU A 347 1.60 37.71 -6.49
C LEU A 347 2.41 38.43 -7.56
N ALA A 348 3.21 39.41 -7.18
CA ALA A 348 4.01 40.20 -8.08
C ALA A 348 5.35 39.56 -8.43
N THR A 349 5.72 38.38 -7.81
CA THR A 349 7.00 37.76 -8.05
C THR A 349 7.04 36.97 -9.36
N PRO A 350 7.53 37.57 -10.46
CA PRO A 350 7.57 36.90 -11.77
C PRO A 350 8.53 35.73 -11.82
N ASP A 351 9.48 35.65 -10.89
CA ASP A 351 10.53 34.61 -10.86
C ASP A 351 9.99 33.20 -10.67
N ILE A 352 8.83 33.03 -10.02
CA ILE A 352 8.19 31.74 -9.78
C ILE A 352 7.55 31.18 -11.08
N LEU A 353 7.28 32.05 -12.05
CA LEU A 353 6.63 31.66 -13.31
C LEU A 353 7.60 31.58 -14.49
N LYS A 354 8.90 31.66 -14.25
CA LYS A 354 9.92 31.57 -15.31
C LYS A 354 9.81 30.25 -16.08
N GLU A 355 10.05 30.30 -17.37
CA GLU A 355 9.95 29.15 -18.26
C GLU A 355 10.98 28.06 -17.95
N ASP A 356 12.10 28.42 -17.33
CA ASP A 356 13.15 27.50 -16.90
C ASP A 356 12.83 26.69 -15.63
N ALA A 357 11.78 27.09 -14.90
CA ALA A 357 11.33 26.32 -13.75
C ALA A 357 10.77 24.95 -14.16
N ALA A 358 10.99 23.93 -13.35
CA ALA A 358 10.48 22.59 -13.60
C ALA A 358 8.95 22.65 -13.86
N PRO A 359 8.43 21.91 -14.86
CA PRO A 359 7.02 22.00 -15.27
C PRO A 359 6.03 21.86 -14.13
N MET A 360 6.26 20.95 -13.20
CA MET A 360 5.39 20.76 -12.04
C MET A 360 5.39 21.96 -11.08
N VAL A 361 6.53 22.62 -10.93
CA VAL A 361 6.64 23.85 -10.11
C VAL A 361 5.84 24.99 -10.75
N ARG A 362 5.93 25.15 -12.06
CA ARG A 362 5.15 26.16 -12.80
C ARG A 362 3.64 25.93 -12.68
N ILE A 363 3.21 24.68 -12.86
CA ILE A 363 1.80 24.29 -12.74
C ILE A 363 1.30 24.62 -11.33
N HIS A 364 2.02 24.19 -10.32
CA HIS A 364 1.64 24.39 -8.93
C HIS A 364 1.54 25.89 -8.56
N ASN A 365 2.53 26.67 -8.96
CA ASN A 365 2.55 28.11 -8.66
C ASN A 365 1.41 28.85 -9.34
N ARG A 366 1.08 28.52 -10.59
CA ARG A 366 -0.09 29.08 -11.28
C ARG A 366 -1.40 28.70 -10.62
N MET A 367 -1.55 27.44 -10.22
CA MET A 367 -2.73 26.98 -9.47
C MET A 367 -2.90 27.74 -8.15
N LEU A 368 -1.82 27.89 -7.39
CA LEU A 368 -1.84 28.63 -6.13
C LEU A 368 -2.16 30.10 -6.34
N ARG A 369 -1.55 30.73 -7.34
CA ARG A 369 -1.80 32.12 -7.71
C ARG A 369 -3.26 32.33 -8.09
N GLY A 370 -3.82 31.50 -8.96
CA GLY A 370 -5.22 31.60 -9.36
C GLY A 370 -6.17 31.49 -8.15
N ARG A 371 -5.90 30.61 -7.20
CA ARG A 371 -6.70 30.49 -5.97
C ARG A 371 -6.61 31.71 -5.07
N ILE A 372 -5.41 32.25 -4.90
CA ILE A 372 -5.20 33.48 -4.12
C ILE A 372 -5.93 34.66 -4.78
N MET A 373 -5.84 34.79 -6.10
CA MET A 373 -6.58 35.83 -6.87
C MET A 373 -8.08 35.64 -6.67
N LYS A 374 -8.60 34.41 -6.72
CA LYS A 374 -10.03 34.13 -6.50
C LYS A 374 -10.47 34.52 -5.08
N LEU A 375 -9.66 34.27 -4.08
CA LEU A 375 -9.94 34.70 -2.71
C LEU A 375 -9.99 36.22 -2.54
N HIS A 376 -9.23 36.94 -3.37
CA HIS A 376 -9.28 38.41 -3.46
C HIS A 376 -10.42 38.96 -4.30
N GLY A 377 -11.17 38.13 -4.99
CA GLY A 377 -12.20 38.57 -5.94
C GLY A 377 -11.64 39.10 -7.28
N ASP A 378 -10.38 38.79 -7.59
CA ASP A 378 -9.79 39.16 -8.89
C ASP A 378 -10.37 38.27 -9.99
N SER A 379 -11.00 38.91 -11.00
CA SER A 379 -11.66 38.21 -12.09
C SER A 379 -10.72 37.42 -13.01
N ASN A 380 -9.43 37.78 -13.02
CA ASN A 380 -8.42 37.12 -13.87
C ASN A 380 -7.96 35.77 -13.31
N TYR A 381 -8.44 35.33 -12.14
CA TYR A 381 -8.06 34.04 -11.54
C TYR A 381 -8.29 32.84 -12.49
N LYS A 382 -9.32 32.93 -13.34
CA LYS A 382 -9.67 31.87 -14.30
C LYS A 382 -8.59 31.66 -15.34
N GLU A 383 -7.91 32.71 -15.78
CA GLU A 383 -6.82 32.61 -16.76
C GLU A 383 -5.60 31.88 -16.17
N GLU A 384 -5.27 32.17 -14.92
CA GLU A 384 -4.19 31.49 -14.22
C GLU A 384 -4.49 30.00 -14.00
N GLU A 385 -5.72 29.68 -13.56
CA GLU A 385 -6.15 28.29 -13.38
C GLU A 385 -6.18 27.54 -14.72
N GLN A 386 -6.74 28.14 -15.79
CA GLN A 386 -6.75 27.49 -17.10
C GLN A 386 -5.34 27.28 -17.65
N SER A 387 -4.44 28.24 -17.47
CA SER A 387 -3.05 28.11 -17.89
C SER A 387 -2.33 26.97 -17.13
N ALA A 388 -2.58 26.83 -15.81
CA ALA A 388 -2.05 25.74 -15.02
C ALA A 388 -2.57 24.37 -15.51
N PHE A 389 -3.86 24.28 -15.83
CA PHE A 389 -4.47 23.05 -16.36
C PHE A 389 -3.94 22.69 -17.73
N GLN A 390 -3.75 23.67 -18.60
CA GLN A 390 -3.18 23.43 -19.92
C GLN A 390 -1.77 22.88 -19.81
N LEU A 391 -0.92 23.46 -18.95
CA LEU A 391 0.43 22.96 -18.70
C LEU A 391 0.43 21.55 -18.12
N LEU A 392 -0.48 21.27 -17.17
CA LEU A 392 -0.64 19.93 -16.59
C LEU A 392 -1.04 18.92 -17.67
N ARG A 393 -2.06 19.26 -18.46
CA ARG A 393 -2.55 18.42 -19.55
C ARG A 393 -1.46 18.12 -20.57
N ASP A 394 -0.73 19.14 -21.01
CA ASP A 394 0.32 18.99 -22.02
C ASP A 394 1.50 18.15 -21.49
N GLY A 395 1.90 18.38 -20.24
CA GLY A 395 2.95 17.60 -19.57
C GLY A 395 2.57 16.13 -19.43
N LEU A 396 1.31 15.85 -19.15
CA LEU A 396 0.80 14.47 -18.97
C LEU A 396 0.59 13.76 -20.31
N LEU A 397 0.07 14.45 -21.31
CA LEU A 397 -0.07 13.88 -22.66
C LEU A 397 1.30 13.61 -23.27
N GLY A 398 2.29 14.47 -23.03
CA GLY A 398 3.68 14.27 -23.46
C GLY A 398 4.39 13.12 -22.75
N ALA A 399 4.02 12.80 -21.52
CA ALA A 399 4.57 11.69 -20.74
C ALA A 399 3.90 10.33 -21.03
N MET A 400 2.78 10.31 -21.77
CA MET A 400 2.16 9.04 -22.16
C MET A 400 3.04 8.31 -23.17
N PRO A 401 3.37 7.03 -22.93
CA PRO A 401 4.08 6.23 -23.92
C PRO A 401 3.25 6.21 -25.21
N SER A 402 3.88 6.58 -26.33
CA SER A 402 3.24 6.48 -27.65
C SER A 402 2.85 5.01 -27.88
N ARG A 403 1.68 4.76 -28.47
CA ARG A 403 1.17 3.41 -28.79
C ARG A 403 2.16 2.54 -29.59
N LYS A 404 3.23 3.12 -30.12
CA LYS A 404 4.25 2.43 -30.93
C LYS A 404 5.30 1.67 -30.12
N ASN A 405 5.36 1.84 -28.82
CA ASN A 405 6.38 1.23 -27.94
C ASN A 405 5.77 0.34 -26.85
N GLN A 406 4.61 -0.27 -27.09
CA GLN A 406 4.13 -1.36 -26.24
C GLN A 406 4.57 -2.68 -26.88
N PRO A 407 5.29 -3.57 -26.14
CA PRO A 407 5.60 -4.92 -26.57
C PRO A 407 4.35 -5.78 -26.74
#